data_ad47396cf6beb3a35c2507b462ed11be
#
_entry.id   ad47396cf6beb3a35c2507b462ed11be
#
_cell.length_a   1.000
_cell.length_b   1.000
_cell.length_c   1.000
_cell.angle_alpha   90.00
_cell.angle_beta   90.00
_cell.angle_gamma   90.00
#
_symmetry.space_group_name_H-M   'P 1'
#
loop_
_entity.id
_entity.type
_entity.pdbx_description
1 polymer ?
#
loop_
_entity_poly.entity_id
_entity_poly.type
_entity_poly.pdbx_seq_one_letter_code
_entity_poly.pdbx_strand_id
1 'polypeptide(L)'
;MRELRADQICRRFYPPRSVLFGPLCRWVFAVIVSVFGQSEVFSQQQSAQSLSQNQAVTLSPDQQAALDRLLIGWESRNAKVTTWSCTFYKWEYNAWSPADASGERLAFSESTGEIKYAAPDKGLFRVKSSKQWNAEKRKYDARPSNSGEHWVCNGTSIYEFRHSERQLRETKLPPEMRGRAISEGPLPFVFGAKADTLKKRYSMRIITPPSVTDQIWLEALPKFQVDAANFSKVELILRAADLMPFAIQVFKPGGQDRDVYQFDPRTSLIDRGLDLIRDFSRPITPLGYTFIEEQAPGT
;
A
#
# COMPACT_ATOMS: atom_id res chain seq x y z
N MET A 1 -7.29 4.70 27.61
CA MET A 1 -7.66 4.32 26.22
C MET A 1 -6.84 3.10 25.87
N ARG A 2 -7.49 1.94 25.65
CA ARG A 2 -6.80 0.69 25.31
C ARG A 2 -6.22 0.79 23.90
N GLU A 3 -4.95 0.51 23.74
CA GLU A 3 -4.34 0.28 22.44
C GLU A 3 -5.09 -0.85 21.75
N LEU A 4 -5.67 -0.55 20.59
CA LEU A 4 -6.20 -1.58 19.70
C LEU A 4 -5.00 -2.35 19.17
N ARG A 5 -4.80 -3.59 19.63
CA ARG A 5 -3.76 -4.48 19.10
C ARG A 5 -4.10 -4.89 17.66
N ALA A 6 -3.11 -5.24 16.87
CA ALA A 6 -3.26 -5.72 15.48
C ALA A 6 -4.30 -6.84 15.36
N ASP A 7 -4.40 -7.71 16.39
CA ASP A 7 -5.38 -8.78 16.51
C ASP A 7 -6.83 -8.25 16.53
N GLN A 8 -7.07 -7.08 17.16
CA GLN A 8 -8.41 -6.48 17.19
C GLN A 8 -8.83 -5.91 15.84
N ILE A 9 -7.88 -5.41 15.04
CA ILE A 9 -8.15 -4.97 13.68
C ILE A 9 -8.41 -6.18 12.79
N CYS A 10 -7.59 -7.24 12.88
CA CYS A 10 -7.80 -8.50 12.16
C CYS A 10 -9.12 -9.19 12.52
N ARG A 11 -9.50 -9.25 13.79
CA ARG A 11 -10.77 -9.83 14.24
C ARG A 11 -12.00 -9.08 13.73
N ARG A 12 -11.87 -7.76 13.48
CA ARG A 12 -12.95 -6.98 12.86
C ARG A 12 -13.06 -7.24 11.34
N PHE A 13 -11.97 -7.65 10.67
CA PHE A 13 -11.99 -7.93 9.23
C PHE A 13 -12.50 -9.34 8.91
N TYR A 14 -12.30 -10.35 9.78
CA TYR A 14 -12.72 -11.73 9.52
C TYR A 14 -13.11 -12.49 10.80
N PRO A 15 -14.37 -12.94 10.93
CA PRO A 15 -14.70 -14.00 11.88
C PRO A 15 -14.06 -15.33 11.42
N PRO A 16 -13.69 -16.22 12.35
CA PRO A 16 -13.01 -17.49 12.03
C PRO A 16 -13.91 -18.35 11.15
N ARG A 17 -13.52 -18.64 9.93
CA ARG A 17 -14.08 -19.70 9.11
C ARG A 17 -13.19 -20.93 9.25
N SER A 18 -13.75 -22.00 9.79
CA SER A 18 -13.17 -23.33 9.80
C SER A 18 -12.95 -23.83 8.37
N VAL A 19 -11.70 -24.07 7.99
CA VAL A 19 -11.33 -24.71 6.71
C VAL A 19 -10.67 -26.03 7.00
N LEU A 20 -11.33 -27.10 6.52
CA LEU A 20 -10.85 -28.48 6.52
C LEU A 20 -9.65 -28.64 5.57
N PHE A 21 -8.58 -29.24 6.09
CA PHE A 21 -7.37 -29.61 5.35
C PHE A 21 -7.59 -30.89 4.51
N GLY A 22 -7.07 -30.85 3.28
CA GLY A 22 -6.78 -32.05 2.47
C GLY A 22 -5.39 -31.91 1.84
N PRO A 23 -4.57 -32.98 1.80
CA PRO A 23 -3.14 -32.91 1.55
C PRO A 23 -2.73 -33.30 0.12
N LEU A 24 -1.46 -32.99 -0.22
CA LEU A 24 -0.58 -33.57 -1.26
C LEU A 24 -0.71 -33.03 -2.71
N CYS A 25 0.36 -32.42 -3.21
CA CYS A 25 1.19 -33.05 -4.24
C CYS A 25 2.53 -32.33 -4.46
N ARG A 26 3.60 -33.12 -4.37
CA ARG A 26 5.00 -32.82 -4.78
C ARG A 26 5.13 -33.08 -6.30
N TRP A 27 6.14 -32.48 -6.92
CA TRP A 27 7.02 -32.88 -8.05
C TRP A 27 7.45 -31.63 -8.81
N VAL A 28 8.71 -31.29 -8.79
CA VAL A 28 9.97 -31.70 -9.43
C VAL A 28 10.26 -30.96 -10.75
N PHE A 29 11.46 -30.38 -10.75
CA PHE A 29 12.34 -29.83 -11.78
C PHE A 29 12.15 -30.26 -13.25
N ALA A 30 12.39 -29.33 -14.17
CA ALA A 30 13.33 -29.55 -15.27
C ALA A 30 13.73 -28.25 -15.97
N VAL A 31 15.03 -28.07 -16.12
CA VAL A 31 15.77 -27.11 -16.94
C VAL A 31 15.74 -27.55 -18.40
N ILE A 32 15.57 -26.66 -19.37
CA ILE A 32 16.18 -26.78 -20.70
C ILE A 32 16.46 -25.38 -21.27
N VAL A 33 17.69 -25.22 -21.72
CA VAL A 33 18.32 -24.10 -22.43
C VAL A 33 18.31 -24.36 -23.94
N SER A 34 18.40 -23.27 -24.72
CA SER A 34 18.80 -23.16 -26.15
C SER A 34 17.65 -22.91 -27.15
N VAL A 35 17.73 -22.12 -28.21
CA VAL A 35 18.76 -21.35 -28.91
C VAL A 35 18.07 -20.58 -30.06
N PHE A 36 18.53 -19.37 -30.35
CA PHE A 36 18.51 -18.60 -31.62
C PHE A 36 17.24 -18.34 -32.45
N GLY A 37 16.95 -17.06 -32.67
CA GLY A 37 16.93 -16.50 -34.02
C GLY A 37 15.60 -15.94 -34.48
N GLN A 38 15.55 -14.67 -34.62
CA GLN A 38 15.06 -13.80 -35.71
C GLN A 38 14.23 -12.63 -35.23
N SER A 39 14.71 -11.48 -35.61
CA SER A 39 14.15 -10.15 -35.41
C SER A 39 12.86 -10.03 -36.23
N GLU A 40 11.73 -9.87 -35.52
CA GLU A 40 10.57 -9.23 -36.11
C GLU A 40 10.14 -8.09 -35.19
N VAL A 41 10.16 -6.89 -35.78
CA VAL A 41 9.65 -5.66 -35.17
C VAL A 41 8.13 -5.78 -35.07
N PHE A 42 7.62 -6.28 -33.97
CA PHE A 42 6.22 -6.16 -33.64
C PHE A 42 6.00 -4.91 -32.82
N SER A 43 5.38 -3.93 -33.46
CA SER A 43 4.71 -2.81 -32.81
C SER A 43 3.68 -3.37 -31.82
N GLN A 44 4.08 -3.55 -30.55
CA GLN A 44 3.15 -3.90 -29.50
C GLN A 44 2.41 -2.62 -29.07
N GLN A 45 1.26 -2.40 -29.71
CA GLN A 45 0.14 -1.72 -29.06
C GLN A 45 -0.20 -2.53 -27.81
N GLN A 46 0.26 -2.09 -26.66
CA GLN A 46 -0.20 -2.62 -25.37
C GLN A 46 -1.66 -2.25 -25.20
N SER A 47 -2.55 -3.10 -25.70
CA SER A 47 -3.95 -3.12 -25.32
C SER A 47 -3.99 -3.36 -23.83
N ALA A 48 -4.44 -2.38 -23.04
CA ALA A 48 -4.75 -2.55 -21.63
C ALA A 48 -5.86 -3.61 -21.53
N GLN A 49 -5.48 -4.87 -21.36
CA GLN A 49 -6.44 -5.97 -21.22
C GLN A 49 -7.13 -5.80 -19.87
N SER A 50 -8.43 -5.54 -19.90
CA SER A 50 -9.28 -5.59 -18.72
C SER A 50 -9.28 -7.00 -18.15
N LEU A 51 -9.13 -7.14 -16.84
CA LEU A 51 -9.29 -8.41 -16.16
C LEU A 51 -10.71 -8.95 -16.41
N SER A 52 -10.81 -10.26 -16.60
CA SER A 52 -12.07 -10.94 -16.89
C SER A 52 -13.22 -10.47 -16.00
N GLN A 53 -14.43 -10.37 -16.57
CA GLN A 53 -15.69 -9.87 -15.97
C GLN A 53 -16.09 -10.50 -14.61
N ASN A 54 -15.43 -11.55 -14.16
CA ASN A 54 -15.72 -12.24 -12.89
C ASN A 54 -15.37 -11.45 -11.60
N GLN A 55 -14.77 -10.25 -11.69
CA GLN A 55 -14.47 -9.41 -10.54
C GLN A 55 -15.30 -8.12 -10.47
N ALA A 56 -16.20 -7.89 -11.42
CA ALA A 56 -17.06 -6.72 -11.40
C ALA A 56 -18.11 -6.87 -10.28
N VAL A 57 -17.98 -6.03 -9.25
CA VAL A 57 -18.99 -5.93 -8.18
C VAL A 57 -20.20 -5.22 -8.76
N THR A 58 -21.33 -5.92 -8.89
CA THR A 58 -22.61 -5.30 -9.28
C THR A 58 -23.24 -4.66 -8.05
N LEU A 59 -23.38 -3.33 -8.07
CA LEU A 59 -24.03 -2.55 -7.01
C LEU A 59 -25.51 -2.27 -7.40
N SER A 60 -26.38 -2.21 -6.40
CA SER A 60 -27.72 -1.64 -6.62
C SER A 60 -27.60 -0.13 -6.88
N PRO A 61 -28.63 0.52 -7.49
CA PRO A 61 -28.61 1.98 -7.70
C PRO A 61 -28.35 2.78 -6.42
N ASP A 62 -28.93 2.35 -5.30
CA ASP A 62 -28.74 3.01 -4.00
C ASP A 62 -27.31 2.86 -3.47
N GLN A 63 -26.73 1.65 -3.60
CA GLN A 63 -25.35 1.39 -3.24
C GLN A 63 -24.37 2.20 -4.09
N GLN A 64 -24.64 2.30 -5.40
CA GLN A 64 -23.83 3.12 -6.30
C GLN A 64 -23.92 4.61 -5.92
N ALA A 65 -25.12 5.12 -5.68
CA ALA A 65 -25.32 6.50 -5.26
C ALA A 65 -24.64 6.82 -3.91
N ALA A 66 -24.66 5.87 -2.97
CA ALA A 66 -23.97 6.00 -1.69
C ALA A 66 -22.45 6.04 -1.87
N LEU A 67 -21.90 5.15 -2.70
CA LEU A 67 -20.46 5.13 -3.04
C LEU A 67 -20.04 6.44 -3.72
N ASP A 68 -20.81 6.94 -4.69
CA ASP A 68 -20.49 8.16 -5.42
C ASP A 68 -20.46 9.38 -4.48
N ARG A 69 -21.45 9.52 -3.59
CA ARG A 69 -21.46 10.59 -2.58
C ARG A 69 -20.23 10.51 -1.66
N LEU A 70 -19.88 9.30 -1.23
CA LEU A 70 -18.71 9.08 -0.37
C LEU A 70 -17.42 9.49 -1.08
N LEU A 71 -17.20 9.04 -2.31
CA LEU A 71 -15.99 9.33 -3.09
C LEU A 71 -15.84 10.83 -3.37
N ILE A 72 -16.93 11.51 -3.73
CA ILE A 72 -16.94 12.98 -3.93
C ILE A 72 -16.63 13.71 -2.61
N GLY A 73 -17.23 13.29 -1.50
CA GLY A 73 -16.95 13.86 -0.18
C GLY A 73 -15.48 13.67 0.23
N TRP A 74 -14.93 12.48 -0.02
CA TRP A 74 -13.54 12.16 0.27
C TRP A 74 -12.56 12.96 -0.60
N GLU A 75 -12.82 13.08 -1.91
CA GLU A 75 -12.05 13.95 -2.81
C GLU A 75 -12.07 15.41 -2.33
N SER A 76 -13.27 15.93 -2.03
CA SER A 76 -13.44 17.30 -1.53
C SER A 76 -12.69 17.54 -0.20
N ARG A 77 -12.62 16.54 0.66
CA ARG A 77 -11.85 16.61 1.91
C ARG A 77 -10.35 16.61 1.65
N ASN A 78 -9.87 15.70 0.79
CA ASN A 78 -8.46 15.59 0.45
C ASN A 78 -7.93 16.84 -0.26
N ALA A 79 -8.73 17.47 -1.12
CA ALA A 79 -8.37 18.70 -1.83
C ALA A 79 -8.08 19.88 -0.89
N LYS A 80 -8.57 19.83 0.36
CA LYS A 80 -8.33 20.85 1.38
C LYS A 80 -7.09 20.60 2.24
N VAL A 81 -6.49 19.39 2.13
CA VAL A 81 -5.29 19.02 2.90
C VAL A 81 -4.06 19.47 2.11
N THR A 82 -3.38 20.49 2.60
CA THR A 82 -2.12 20.96 1.99
C THR A 82 -0.92 20.20 2.51
N THR A 83 -0.93 19.83 3.79
CA THR A 83 0.10 18.99 4.41
C THR A 83 -0.51 18.00 5.38
N TRP A 84 0.10 16.82 5.49
CA TRP A 84 -0.26 15.83 6.49
C TRP A 84 0.96 15.04 6.94
N SER A 85 1.02 14.73 8.23
CA SER A 85 1.99 13.80 8.79
C SER A 85 1.34 12.91 9.83
N CYS A 86 1.84 11.67 9.94
CA CYS A 86 1.27 10.69 10.86
C CYS A 86 2.29 9.59 11.15
N THR A 87 2.25 9.04 12.35
CA THR A 87 2.88 7.75 12.65
C THR A 87 2.00 6.64 12.11
N PHE A 88 2.60 5.63 11.51
CA PHE A 88 1.90 4.43 11.11
C PHE A 88 2.48 3.19 11.81
N TYR A 89 1.63 2.17 11.95
CA TYR A 89 1.99 0.81 12.30
C TYR A 89 1.73 -0.07 11.08
N LYS A 90 2.67 -0.98 10.77
CA LYS A 90 2.56 -1.91 9.64
C LYS A 90 2.72 -3.34 10.14
N TRP A 91 1.84 -4.22 9.70
CA TRP A 91 1.90 -5.66 9.92
C TRP A 91 1.91 -6.38 8.56
N GLU A 92 2.88 -7.25 8.37
CA GLU A 92 3.00 -8.05 7.16
C GLU A 92 2.61 -9.49 7.46
N TYR A 93 1.70 -10.03 6.66
CA TYR A 93 1.24 -11.41 6.74
C TYR A 93 1.63 -12.13 5.45
N ASN A 94 2.31 -13.28 5.61
CA ASN A 94 2.77 -14.10 4.49
C ASN A 94 2.75 -15.58 4.87
N ALA A 95 3.23 -16.47 4.01
CA ALA A 95 3.27 -17.91 4.26
C ALA A 95 4.04 -18.31 5.53
N TRP A 96 4.94 -17.45 6.03
CA TRP A 96 5.77 -17.68 7.22
C TRP A 96 5.16 -17.08 8.49
N SER A 97 3.99 -16.50 8.39
CA SER A 97 3.27 -15.92 9.53
C SER A 97 2.91 -17.00 10.54
N PRO A 98 3.27 -16.83 11.84
CA PRO A 98 2.93 -17.79 12.86
C PRO A 98 1.43 -17.76 13.19
N ALA A 99 0.96 -18.77 13.88
CA ALA A 99 -0.34 -18.76 14.53
C ALA A 99 -0.17 -18.70 16.05
N ASP A 100 -1.10 -18.04 16.73
CA ASP A 100 -1.18 -18.06 18.17
C ASP A 100 -1.81 -19.38 18.70
N ALA A 101 -1.99 -19.49 20.02
CA ALA A 101 -2.59 -20.66 20.64
C ALA A 101 -4.05 -20.91 20.24
N SER A 102 -4.76 -19.89 19.73
CA SER A 102 -6.13 -19.99 19.22
C SER A 102 -6.18 -20.38 17.73
N GLY A 103 -5.02 -20.48 17.07
CA GLY A 103 -4.90 -20.69 15.62
C GLY A 103 -5.04 -19.38 14.81
N GLU A 104 -5.12 -18.22 15.48
CA GLU A 104 -5.15 -16.92 14.79
C GLU A 104 -3.78 -16.58 14.20
N ARG A 105 -3.77 -16.14 12.93
CA ARG A 105 -2.53 -15.81 12.23
C ARG A 105 -1.96 -14.49 12.73
N LEU A 106 -0.74 -14.53 13.28
CA LEU A 106 0.00 -13.35 13.71
C LEU A 106 0.82 -12.79 12.53
N ALA A 107 1.18 -11.51 12.62
CA ALA A 107 2.02 -10.91 11.60
C ALA A 107 3.41 -11.58 11.56
N PHE A 108 3.96 -11.76 10.35
CA PHE A 108 5.35 -12.18 10.18
C PHE A 108 6.32 -11.07 10.58
N SER A 109 6.00 -9.83 10.22
CA SER A 109 6.77 -8.67 10.64
C SER A 109 5.86 -7.54 11.12
N GLU A 110 6.38 -6.77 12.08
CA GLU A 110 5.73 -5.58 12.61
C GLU A 110 6.68 -4.41 12.52
N SER A 111 6.19 -3.28 12.01
CA SER A 111 6.99 -2.08 11.82
C SER A 111 6.26 -0.84 12.32
N THR A 112 7.03 0.16 12.74
CA THR A 112 6.52 1.49 13.07
C THR A 112 7.29 2.51 12.26
N GLY A 113 6.60 3.50 11.72
CA GLY A 113 7.21 4.50 10.88
C GLY A 113 6.47 5.82 10.87
N GLU A 114 6.89 6.69 9.97
CA GLU A 114 6.24 7.96 9.70
C GLU A 114 5.91 8.09 8.22
N ILE A 115 4.78 8.73 7.95
CA ILE A 115 4.35 9.13 6.64
C ILE A 115 4.12 10.63 6.65
N LYS A 116 4.58 11.32 5.60
CA LYS A 116 4.36 12.75 5.41
C LYS A 116 3.91 13.01 3.98
N TYR A 117 3.04 13.98 3.84
CA TYR A 117 2.52 14.43 2.55
C TYR A 117 2.50 15.95 2.49
N ALA A 118 2.83 16.50 1.35
CA ALA A 118 2.56 17.89 1.01
C ALA A 118 2.07 17.98 -0.43
N ALA A 119 0.92 18.65 -0.59
CA ALA A 119 0.30 18.84 -1.89
C ALA A 119 1.22 19.60 -2.84
N PRO A 120 1.16 19.32 -4.14
CA PRO A 120 0.29 18.32 -4.77
C PRO A 120 0.92 16.91 -4.82
N ASP A 121 2.24 16.77 -4.66
CA ASP A 121 2.96 15.56 -5.06
C ASP A 121 4.22 15.25 -4.24
N LYS A 122 4.38 15.86 -3.06
CA LYS A 122 5.51 15.55 -2.18
C LYS A 122 5.11 14.52 -1.15
N GLY A 123 6.00 13.57 -0.88
CA GLY A 123 5.77 12.51 0.08
C GLY A 123 7.04 11.99 0.73
N LEU A 124 6.91 11.51 1.95
CA LEU A 124 7.93 10.78 2.68
C LEU A 124 7.28 9.57 3.34
N PHE A 125 7.89 8.43 3.18
CA PHE A 125 7.54 7.21 3.90
C PHE A 125 8.83 6.63 4.49
N ARG A 126 8.82 6.36 5.79
CA ARG A 126 10.02 5.86 6.47
C ARG A 126 9.65 4.93 7.61
N VAL A 127 10.09 3.69 7.52
CA VAL A 127 10.06 2.74 8.64
C VAL A 127 11.19 3.12 9.61
N LYS A 128 10.85 3.34 10.88
CA LYS A 128 11.80 3.72 11.95
C LYS A 128 12.26 2.51 12.76
N SER A 129 11.39 1.56 12.96
CA SER A 129 11.69 0.34 13.69
C SER A 129 10.90 -0.83 13.11
N SER A 130 11.49 -2.00 13.16
CA SER A 130 10.88 -3.23 12.66
C SER A 130 11.32 -4.42 13.53
N LYS A 131 10.42 -5.37 13.68
CA LYS A 131 10.71 -6.69 14.28
C LYS A 131 10.10 -7.77 13.42
N GLN A 132 10.73 -8.94 13.38
CA GLN A 132 10.35 -10.06 12.56
C GLN A 132 10.24 -11.32 13.41
N TRP A 133 9.26 -12.14 13.09
CA TRP A 133 9.09 -13.44 13.75
C TRP A 133 10.28 -14.36 13.49
N ASN A 134 10.82 -14.89 14.57
CA ASN A 134 11.84 -15.93 14.55
C ASN A 134 11.19 -17.25 14.98
N ALA A 135 11.06 -18.18 14.05
CA ALA A 135 10.38 -19.45 14.28
C ALA A 135 11.14 -20.36 15.27
N GLU A 136 12.48 -20.32 15.28
CA GLU A 136 13.31 -21.12 16.20
C GLU A 136 13.14 -20.65 17.65
N LYS A 137 13.16 -19.34 17.84
CA LYS A 137 13.03 -18.73 19.18
C LYS A 137 11.57 -18.53 19.60
N ARG A 138 10.62 -18.73 18.68
CA ARG A 138 9.18 -18.46 18.87
C ARG A 138 8.89 -17.07 19.45
N LYS A 139 9.59 -16.06 18.97
CA LYS A 139 9.45 -14.67 19.38
C LYS A 139 9.82 -13.71 18.25
N TYR A 140 9.47 -12.44 18.42
CA TYR A 140 9.91 -11.38 17.52
C TYR A 140 11.31 -10.92 17.89
N ASP A 141 12.23 -10.97 16.92
CA ASP A 141 13.57 -10.36 17.01
C ASP A 141 13.53 -8.98 16.34
N ALA A 142 14.15 -7.99 16.98
CA ALA A 142 14.30 -6.67 16.39
C ALA A 142 15.21 -6.74 15.15
N ARG A 143 14.82 -6.04 14.10
CA ARG A 143 15.65 -5.86 12.90
C ARG A 143 16.52 -4.60 13.04
N PRO A 144 17.64 -4.53 12.33
CA PRO A 144 18.44 -3.30 12.28
C PRO A 144 17.59 -2.10 11.87
N SER A 145 17.82 -0.94 12.47
CA SER A 145 17.04 0.28 12.22
C SER A 145 17.08 0.77 10.77
N ASN A 146 18.08 0.34 10.02
CA ASN A 146 18.26 0.64 8.60
C ASN A 146 17.78 -0.49 7.67
N SER A 147 16.90 -1.38 8.11
CA SER A 147 16.36 -2.48 7.27
C SER A 147 14.99 -2.21 6.69
N GLY A 148 14.36 -1.10 7.06
CA GLY A 148 13.00 -0.76 6.67
C GLY A 148 12.92 0.08 5.39
N GLU A 149 11.74 0.10 4.81
CA GLU A 149 11.40 0.92 3.65
C GLU A 149 11.57 2.42 3.97
N HIS A 150 12.24 3.14 3.08
CA HIS A 150 12.46 4.57 3.21
C HIS A 150 12.54 5.23 1.84
N TRP A 151 11.61 6.12 1.55
CA TRP A 151 11.66 6.92 0.32
C TRP A 151 11.14 8.35 0.54
N VAL A 152 11.59 9.24 -0.32
CA VAL A 152 11.19 10.65 -0.37
C VAL A 152 10.82 11.00 -1.82
N CYS A 153 9.68 11.61 -2.03
CA CYS A 153 9.28 12.23 -3.29
C CYS A 153 9.28 13.75 -3.11
N ASN A 154 10.03 14.47 -3.95
CA ASN A 154 10.11 15.93 -3.90
C ASN A 154 9.24 16.63 -4.96
N GLY A 155 8.45 15.85 -5.72
CA GLY A 155 7.62 16.32 -6.83
C GLY A 155 8.31 16.23 -8.20
N THR A 156 9.61 16.03 -8.26
CA THR A 156 10.38 15.87 -9.51
C THR A 156 11.13 14.56 -9.59
N SER A 157 11.46 13.98 -8.42
CA SER A 157 12.18 12.71 -8.29
C SER A 157 11.67 11.94 -7.09
N ILE A 158 11.80 10.62 -7.15
CA ILE A 158 11.66 9.70 -6.02
C ILE A 158 13.06 9.24 -5.61
N TYR A 159 13.38 9.41 -4.34
CA TYR A 159 14.62 8.96 -3.72
C TYR A 159 14.31 7.74 -2.86
N GLU A 160 14.87 6.59 -3.18
CA GLU A 160 14.72 5.35 -2.43
C GLU A 160 16.02 4.96 -1.73
N PHE A 161 15.95 4.72 -0.42
CA PHE A 161 17.08 4.23 0.36
C PHE A 161 17.07 2.70 0.36
N ARG A 162 17.95 2.09 -0.40
CA ARG A 162 18.23 0.65 -0.38
C ARG A 162 19.27 0.36 0.71
N HIS A 163 18.83 0.33 1.95
CA HIS A 163 19.71 0.23 3.11
C HIS A 163 20.58 -1.04 3.11
N SER A 164 20.04 -2.19 2.68
CA SER A 164 20.80 -3.45 2.57
C SER A 164 21.91 -3.39 1.55
N GLU A 165 21.72 -2.62 0.49
CA GLU A 165 22.68 -2.44 -0.60
C GLU A 165 23.58 -1.21 -0.40
N ARG A 166 23.31 -0.42 0.64
CA ARG A 166 23.92 0.89 0.88
C ARG A 166 23.84 1.80 -0.34
N GLN A 167 22.66 1.90 -0.92
CA GLN A 167 22.40 2.72 -2.09
C GLN A 167 21.33 3.76 -1.79
N LEU A 168 21.50 4.97 -2.35
CA LEU A 168 20.47 5.98 -2.50
C LEU A 168 20.17 6.09 -3.98
N ARG A 169 18.98 5.65 -4.38
CA ARG A 169 18.54 5.66 -5.79
C ARG A 169 17.64 6.85 -6.06
N GLU A 170 17.91 7.60 -7.09
CA GLU A 170 17.04 8.64 -7.62
C GLU A 170 16.39 8.16 -8.90
N THR A 171 15.05 8.15 -8.94
CA THR A 171 14.27 7.97 -10.15
C THR A 171 13.61 9.30 -10.50
N LYS A 172 13.99 9.90 -11.62
CA LYS A 172 13.37 11.13 -12.10
C LYS A 172 11.95 10.86 -12.60
N LEU A 173 11.01 11.68 -12.15
CA LEU A 173 9.62 11.60 -12.61
C LEU A 173 9.49 12.20 -14.01
N PRO A 174 8.86 11.48 -14.94
CA PRO A 174 8.48 12.04 -16.24
C PRO A 174 7.64 13.31 -16.06
N PRO A 175 7.75 14.30 -16.96
CA PRO A 175 7.00 15.57 -16.83
C PRO A 175 5.50 15.38 -16.59
N GLU A 176 4.88 14.39 -17.23
CA GLU A 176 3.47 14.05 -17.12
C GLU A 176 3.07 13.48 -15.74
N MET A 177 4.03 12.95 -14.99
CA MET A 177 3.79 12.42 -13.63
C MET A 177 3.99 13.48 -12.54
N ARG A 178 4.60 14.61 -12.85
CA ARG A 178 4.82 15.69 -11.89
C ARG A 178 3.49 16.32 -11.50
N GLY A 179 3.30 16.58 -10.22
CA GLY A 179 2.02 17.03 -9.66
C GLY A 179 1.00 15.91 -9.42
N ARG A 180 1.30 14.65 -9.84
CA ARG A 180 0.38 13.50 -9.74
C ARG A 180 1.02 12.21 -9.20
N ALA A 181 2.33 12.17 -9.06
CA ALA A 181 3.09 10.96 -8.78
C ALA A 181 2.60 10.21 -7.52
N ILE A 182 2.25 10.93 -6.47
CA ILE A 182 1.76 10.34 -5.22
C ILE A 182 0.32 9.83 -5.36
N SER A 183 -0.56 10.59 -6.01
CA SER A 183 -1.97 10.22 -6.18
C SER A 183 -2.20 9.12 -7.21
N GLU A 184 -1.28 8.95 -8.16
CA GLU A 184 -1.32 7.90 -9.18
C GLU A 184 -0.36 6.74 -8.88
N GLY A 185 0.45 6.86 -7.82
CA GLY A 185 1.42 5.86 -7.37
C GLY A 185 0.80 4.67 -6.62
N PRO A 186 1.63 3.91 -5.88
CA PRO A 186 1.19 2.69 -5.19
C PRO A 186 0.27 2.95 -3.99
N LEU A 187 0.12 4.20 -3.52
CA LEU A 187 -0.74 4.59 -2.40
C LEU A 187 -1.84 5.60 -2.80
N PRO A 188 -2.61 5.39 -3.90
CA PRO A 188 -3.64 6.35 -4.33
C PRO A 188 -4.76 6.48 -3.31
N PHE A 189 -4.89 5.50 -2.41
CA PHE A 189 -5.91 5.46 -1.36
C PHE A 189 -5.56 6.27 -0.11
N VAL A 190 -4.34 6.81 -0.03
CA VAL A 190 -3.92 7.60 1.14
C VAL A 190 -3.89 9.10 0.82
N PHE A 191 -3.46 9.45 -0.41
CA PHE A 191 -3.24 10.83 -0.80
C PHE A 191 -3.94 11.18 -2.12
N GLY A 192 -4.72 12.26 -2.11
CA GLY A 192 -5.16 12.96 -3.30
C GLY A 192 -6.03 12.16 -4.27
N ALA A 193 -6.67 11.10 -3.80
CA ALA A 193 -7.52 10.26 -4.63
C ALA A 193 -8.67 11.05 -5.23
N LYS A 194 -8.77 11.07 -6.56
CA LYS A 194 -9.89 11.66 -7.30
C LYS A 194 -10.95 10.59 -7.53
N ALA A 195 -12.21 10.92 -7.24
CA ALA A 195 -13.34 10.00 -7.35
C ALA A 195 -13.41 9.31 -8.72
N ASP A 196 -13.28 10.09 -9.80
CA ASP A 196 -13.34 9.54 -11.16
C ASP A 196 -12.15 8.65 -11.50
N THR A 197 -10.95 9.01 -11.04
CA THR A 197 -9.75 8.17 -11.22
C THR A 197 -9.91 6.85 -10.49
N LEU A 198 -10.41 6.86 -9.25
CA LEU A 198 -10.67 5.65 -8.49
C LEU A 198 -11.71 4.76 -9.17
N LYS A 199 -12.87 5.32 -9.55
CA LYS A 199 -13.93 4.58 -10.25
C LYS A 199 -13.46 4.00 -11.60
N LYS A 200 -12.60 4.72 -12.32
CA LYS A 200 -12.03 4.25 -13.58
C LYS A 200 -11.08 3.07 -13.36
N ARG A 201 -10.22 3.13 -12.35
CA ARG A 201 -9.19 2.11 -12.10
C ARG A 201 -9.68 0.92 -11.29
N TYR A 202 -10.68 1.11 -10.41
CA TYR A 202 -11.09 0.09 -9.45
C TYR A 202 -12.60 -0.16 -9.49
N SER A 203 -12.98 -1.42 -9.27
CA SER A 203 -14.33 -1.80 -8.88
C SER A 203 -14.43 -1.65 -7.37
N MET A 204 -15.30 -0.76 -6.89
CA MET A 204 -15.36 -0.37 -5.48
C MET A 204 -16.71 -0.62 -4.87
N ARG A 205 -16.75 -0.91 -3.57
CA ARG A 205 -17.98 -0.99 -2.77
C ARG A 205 -17.74 -0.58 -1.33
N ILE A 206 -18.81 -0.14 -0.66
CA ILE A 206 -18.83 0.07 0.79
C ILE A 206 -19.08 -1.29 1.46
N ILE A 207 -18.21 -1.66 2.40
CA ILE A 207 -18.28 -2.92 3.14
C ILE A 207 -18.37 -2.69 4.65
N THR A 208 -18.75 -1.49 5.08
CA THR A 208 -18.87 -1.14 6.50
C THR A 208 -19.84 -2.10 7.21
N PRO A 209 -19.39 -2.80 8.28
CA PRO A 209 -20.30 -3.62 9.06
C PRO A 209 -21.39 -2.78 9.71
N PRO A 210 -22.64 -3.27 9.84
CA PRO A 210 -23.75 -2.50 10.43
C PRO A 210 -23.51 -1.99 11.85
N SER A 211 -22.67 -2.70 12.62
CA SER A 211 -22.32 -2.34 14.01
C SER A 211 -21.25 -1.23 14.11
N VAL A 212 -20.65 -0.79 12.99
CA VAL A 212 -19.57 0.20 12.95
C VAL A 212 -20.15 1.54 12.52
N THR A 213 -20.09 2.55 13.37
CA THR A 213 -20.67 3.88 13.13
C THR A 213 -19.64 4.99 13.01
N ASP A 214 -18.43 4.76 13.53
CA ASP A 214 -17.33 5.73 13.56
C ASP A 214 -16.35 5.61 12.37
N GLN A 215 -16.59 4.64 11.49
CA GLN A 215 -15.72 4.32 10.35
C GLN A 215 -16.55 4.02 9.10
N ILE A 216 -15.91 4.22 7.95
CA ILE A 216 -16.43 3.83 6.64
C ILE A 216 -15.40 2.90 6.01
N TRP A 217 -15.85 1.71 5.62
CA TRP A 217 -14.99 0.69 5.04
C TRP A 217 -15.25 0.57 3.54
N LEU A 218 -14.20 0.65 2.75
CA LEU A 218 -14.22 0.52 1.31
C LEU A 218 -13.40 -0.69 0.87
N GLU A 219 -13.92 -1.43 -0.08
CA GLU A 219 -13.16 -2.45 -0.82
C GLU A 219 -12.93 -1.93 -2.24
N ALA A 220 -11.72 -2.13 -2.76
CA ALA A 220 -11.33 -1.79 -4.13
C ALA A 220 -10.62 -2.97 -4.79
N LEU A 221 -11.13 -3.39 -5.95
CA LEU A 221 -10.57 -4.44 -6.80
C LEU A 221 -10.02 -3.81 -8.08
N PRO A 222 -8.78 -4.09 -8.49
CA PRO A 222 -8.19 -3.51 -9.69
C PRO A 222 -8.93 -3.97 -10.96
N LYS A 223 -9.18 -3.02 -11.87
CA LYS A 223 -9.78 -3.29 -13.19
C LYS A 223 -8.74 -3.56 -14.27
N PHE A 224 -7.50 -3.11 -14.06
CA PHE A 224 -6.43 -3.21 -15.02
C PHE A 224 -5.28 -4.09 -14.52
N GLN A 225 -4.64 -4.80 -15.44
CA GLN A 225 -3.53 -5.70 -15.12
C GLN A 225 -2.34 -4.98 -14.47
N VAL A 226 -2.07 -3.73 -14.85
CA VAL A 226 -1.00 -2.92 -14.27
C VAL A 226 -1.22 -2.68 -12.76
N ASP A 227 -2.45 -2.49 -12.34
CA ASP A 227 -2.81 -2.37 -10.92
C ASP A 227 -2.82 -3.74 -10.22
N ALA A 228 -3.37 -4.77 -10.89
CA ALA A 228 -3.44 -6.14 -10.36
C ALA A 228 -2.08 -6.81 -10.19
N ALA A 229 -1.06 -6.35 -10.91
CA ALA A 229 0.32 -6.79 -10.70
C ALA A 229 0.88 -6.35 -9.32
N ASN A 230 0.33 -5.29 -8.72
CA ASN A 230 0.76 -4.77 -7.44
C ASN A 230 -0.08 -5.31 -6.27
N PHE A 231 -1.39 -5.51 -6.47
CA PHE A 231 -2.30 -6.03 -5.45
C PHE A 231 -3.55 -6.65 -6.08
N SER A 232 -4.10 -7.65 -5.41
CA SER A 232 -5.36 -8.29 -5.82
C SER A 232 -6.60 -7.56 -5.27
N LYS A 233 -6.46 -6.91 -4.12
CA LYS A 233 -7.52 -6.19 -3.42
C LYS A 233 -6.94 -5.19 -2.45
N VAL A 234 -7.64 -4.06 -2.25
CA VAL A 234 -7.39 -3.13 -1.14
C VAL A 234 -8.67 -2.97 -0.33
N GLU A 235 -8.52 -2.98 0.99
CA GLU A 235 -9.56 -2.58 1.93
C GLU A 235 -9.09 -1.33 2.68
N LEU A 236 -9.86 -0.26 2.60
CA LEU A 236 -9.56 1.03 3.20
C LEU A 236 -10.58 1.35 4.28
N ILE A 237 -10.12 1.77 5.43
CA ILE A 237 -10.96 2.30 6.51
C ILE A 237 -10.71 3.80 6.62
N LEU A 238 -11.77 4.57 6.47
CA LEU A 238 -11.81 6.01 6.73
C LEU A 238 -12.49 6.27 8.08
N ARG A 239 -12.06 7.31 8.77
CA ARG A 239 -12.82 7.85 9.90
C ARG A 239 -14.08 8.53 9.38
N ALA A 240 -15.24 8.21 9.94
CA ALA A 240 -16.50 8.82 9.48
C ALA A 240 -16.56 10.33 9.75
N ALA A 241 -15.88 10.82 10.80
CA ALA A 241 -15.91 12.22 11.23
C ALA A 241 -15.23 13.18 10.24
N ASP A 242 -14.17 12.74 9.54
CA ASP A 242 -13.35 13.64 8.71
C ASP A 242 -12.82 13.00 7.43
N LEU A 243 -13.22 11.79 7.13
CA LEU A 243 -12.82 11.00 5.96
C LEU A 243 -11.29 10.82 5.80
N MET A 244 -10.54 11.00 6.88
CA MET A 244 -9.10 10.72 6.87
C MET A 244 -8.84 9.23 7.00
N PRO A 245 -7.78 8.70 6.36
CA PRO A 245 -7.41 7.30 6.46
C PRO A 245 -7.15 6.89 7.92
N PHE A 246 -7.77 5.79 8.35
CA PHE A 246 -7.53 5.14 9.63
C PHE A 246 -6.68 3.88 9.47
N ALA A 247 -7.03 3.03 8.50
CA ALA A 247 -6.27 1.84 8.19
C ALA A 247 -6.42 1.47 6.70
N ILE A 248 -5.44 0.75 6.18
CA ILE A 248 -5.49 0.17 4.84
C ILE A 248 -4.93 -1.24 4.89
N GLN A 249 -5.60 -2.17 4.23
CA GLN A 249 -5.14 -3.53 4.05
C GLN A 249 -4.95 -3.80 2.56
N VAL A 250 -3.73 -4.16 2.17
CA VAL A 250 -3.33 -4.42 0.80
C VAL A 250 -3.06 -5.91 0.64
N PHE A 251 -3.90 -6.61 -0.11
CA PHE A 251 -3.72 -8.01 -0.44
C PHE A 251 -2.81 -8.11 -1.67
N LYS A 252 -1.70 -8.82 -1.53
CA LYS A 252 -0.74 -9.01 -2.63
C LYS A 252 -1.33 -9.89 -3.74
N PRO A 253 -0.74 -9.90 -4.94
CA PRO A 253 -1.15 -10.83 -5.99
C PRO A 253 -1.20 -12.26 -5.45
N GLY A 254 -2.27 -13.00 -5.81
CA GLY A 254 -2.55 -14.32 -5.23
C GLY A 254 -3.42 -14.30 -3.97
N GLY A 255 -3.61 -13.15 -3.32
CA GLY A 255 -4.56 -12.94 -2.22
C GLY A 255 -4.22 -13.60 -0.87
N GLN A 256 -3.09 -14.32 -0.79
CA GLN A 256 -2.66 -15.03 0.43
C GLN A 256 -1.88 -14.11 1.38
N ASP A 257 -1.01 -13.30 0.82
CA ASP A 257 -0.16 -12.38 1.55
C ASP A 257 -0.83 -11.00 1.60
N ARG A 258 -0.65 -10.29 2.70
CA ARG A 258 -1.19 -8.95 2.86
C ARG A 258 -0.34 -8.08 3.78
N ASP A 259 -0.39 -6.79 3.53
CA ASP A 259 0.14 -5.76 4.41
C ASP A 259 -1.02 -4.96 5.01
N VAL A 260 -0.98 -4.74 6.31
CA VAL A 260 -1.95 -3.92 7.04
C VAL A 260 -1.24 -2.70 7.59
N TYR A 261 -1.76 -1.52 7.29
CA TYR A 261 -1.28 -0.25 7.82
C TYR A 261 -2.36 0.37 8.69
N GLN A 262 -1.98 0.87 9.84
CA GLN A 262 -2.83 1.69 10.70
C GLN A 262 -2.16 3.04 10.91
N PHE A 263 -2.91 4.11 10.70
CA PHE A 263 -2.47 5.48 10.91
C PHE A 263 -2.90 5.94 12.29
N ASP A 264 -1.95 6.40 13.13
CA ASP A 264 -2.26 6.82 14.50
C ASP A 264 -2.91 8.21 14.50
N PRO A 265 -4.22 8.32 14.79
CA PRO A 265 -4.90 9.61 14.78
C PRO A 265 -4.38 10.60 15.83
N ARG A 266 -3.70 10.11 16.88
CA ARG A 266 -3.12 10.95 17.94
C ARG A 266 -1.89 11.72 17.47
N THR A 267 -1.19 11.19 16.47
CA THR A 267 0.01 11.80 15.86
C THR A 267 -0.31 12.48 14.54
N SER A 268 -1.56 12.43 14.09
CA SER A 268 -2.00 13.00 12.81
C SER A 268 -2.01 14.54 12.89
N LEU A 269 -1.15 15.18 12.11
CA LEU A 269 -1.04 16.63 11.99
C LEU A 269 -1.44 17.04 10.57
N ILE A 270 -2.53 17.82 10.48
CA ILE A 270 -3.05 18.34 9.21
C ILE A 270 -2.71 19.83 9.14
N ASP A 271 -2.15 20.24 8.00
CA ASP A 271 -1.76 21.61 7.66
C ASP A 271 -0.84 22.29 8.68
N ARG A 272 0.00 21.51 9.37
CA ARG A 272 0.98 22.00 10.34
C ARG A 272 2.09 20.97 10.58
N GLY A 273 3.18 21.45 11.20
CA GLY A 273 4.24 20.57 11.73
C GLY A 273 5.22 20.01 10.70
N LEU A 274 5.18 20.46 9.44
CA LEU A 274 6.12 20.06 8.40
C LEU A 274 7.10 21.18 8.06
N ASP A 275 8.36 20.82 7.98
CA ASP A 275 9.39 21.59 7.31
C ASP A 275 9.48 21.12 5.86
N LEU A 276 8.78 21.83 4.96
CA LEU A 276 8.64 21.44 3.56
C LEU A 276 10.00 21.35 2.83
N ILE A 277 11.00 22.10 3.27
CA ILE A 277 12.34 22.03 2.68
C ILE A 277 13.05 20.79 3.21
N ARG A 278 13.18 20.66 4.52
CA ARG A 278 13.91 19.56 5.15
C ARG A 278 13.28 18.21 4.88
N ASP A 279 11.93 18.13 4.94
CA ASP A 279 11.22 16.85 4.84
C ASP A 279 11.15 16.31 3.40
N PHE A 280 11.18 17.18 2.39
CA PHE A 280 10.98 16.78 0.99
C PHE A 280 12.10 17.22 0.04
N SER A 281 13.23 17.75 0.52
CA SER A 281 14.39 18.04 -0.34
C SER A 281 15.09 16.75 -0.77
N ARG A 282 15.95 16.88 -1.79
CA ARG A 282 16.87 15.80 -2.15
C ARG A 282 17.66 15.37 -0.90
N PRO A 283 17.58 14.08 -0.53
CA PRO A 283 18.33 13.60 0.64
C PRO A 283 19.84 13.69 0.42
N ILE A 284 20.57 13.96 1.49
CA ILE A 284 22.03 13.84 1.50
C ILE A 284 22.35 12.34 1.45
N THR A 285 23.25 11.94 0.52
CA THR A 285 23.73 10.56 0.45
C THR A 285 24.45 10.19 1.75
N PRO A 286 23.96 9.18 2.50
CA PRO A 286 24.61 8.82 3.77
C PRO A 286 26.04 8.32 3.56
N LEU A 287 26.88 8.49 4.56
CA LEU A 287 28.25 8.00 4.53
C LEU A 287 28.28 6.49 4.26
N GLY A 288 29.08 6.08 3.30
CA GLY A 288 29.21 4.68 2.88
C GLY A 288 28.09 4.18 1.95
N TYR A 289 27.23 5.09 1.44
CA TYR A 289 26.24 4.78 0.41
C TYR A 289 26.75 5.23 -0.95
N THR A 290 26.35 4.49 -1.98
CA THR A 290 26.51 4.88 -3.39
C THR A 290 25.23 5.56 -3.86
N PHE A 291 25.37 6.73 -4.50
CA PHE A 291 24.26 7.39 -5.19
C PHE A 291 24.10 6.81 -6.59
N ILE A 292 22.88 6.42 -6.95
CA ILE A 292 22.53 5.86 -8.25
C ILE A 292 21.39 6.68 -8.84
N GLU A 293 21.60 7.21 -10.04
CA GLU A 293 20.57 7.88 -10.83
C GLU A 293 19.96 6.87 -11.81
N GLU A 294 18.66 6.65 -11.72
CA GLU A 294 17.90 5.77 -12.59
C GLU A 294 17.00 6.59 -13.51
N GLN A 295 16.93 6.21 -14.79
CA GLN A 295 15.91 6.77 -15.68
C GLN A 295 14.58 6.07 -15.41
N ALA A 296 13.47 6.83 -15.50
CA ALA A 296 12.15 6.23 -15.43
C ALA A 296 11.98 5.16 -16.51
N PRO A 297 11.38 4.00 -16.20
CA PRO A 297 11.11 3.01 -17.24
C PRO A 297 10.19 3.61 -18.31
N GLY A 298 10.65 3.66 -19.55
CA GLY A 298 9.85 4.10 -20.70
C GLY A 298 10.24 5.43 -21.34
N THR A 299 11.44 5.95 -21.10
CA THR A 299 12.03 7.04 -21.93
C THR A 299 13.00 6.48 -22.94
#